data_eeb248369dd2e2dcaee06d073078f1dc
#
_entry.id   eeb248369dd2e2dcaee06d073078f1dc
#
_cell.length_a   1.000
_cell.length_b   1.000
_cell.length_c   1.000
_cell.angle_alpha   90.00
_cell.angle_beta   90.00
_cell.angle_gamma   90.00
#
_symmetry.space_group_name_H-M   'P 1'
#
loop_
_entity.id
_entity.type
_entity.pdbx_description
1 polymer ?
#
loop_
_entity_poly.entity_id
_entity_poly.type
_entity_poly.pdbx_seq_one_letter_code
_entity_poly.pdbx_strand_id
1 'polypeptide(L)'
;HIREEGFTLLAKKNGQTAAIMIVRIPGMAEDNLGEYLKISRGEMKRVAHLEIAVVEPGYQGYGLQYELFCRAEEIVKNKQMRYLMATVHPDNIYSFRNMEKLGMKTVLETKKYGGKRRYE
;
A
#
# COMPACT_ATOMS: atom_id res chain seq x y z
N HIS A 1 -18.05 -14.36 10.00
CA HIS A 1 -17.57 -13.06 10.41
C HIS A 1 -16.11 -12.87 10.06
N ILE A 2 -15.84 -11.91 9.18
CA ILE A 2 -14.49 -11.64 8.73
C ILE A 2 -13.91 -10.48 9.52
N ARG A 3 -12.76 -10.71 10.09
CA ARG A 3 -12.08 -9.68 10.86
C ARG A 3 -10.93 -9.11 10.02
N GLU A 4 -10.98 -7.81 9.80
CA GLU A 4 -9.91 -7.13 9.10
C GLU A 4 -8.95 -6.51 10.11
N GLU A 5 -7.68 -6.50 9.74
CA GLU A 5 -6.64 -5.86 10.50
C GLU A 5 -5.99 -4.77 9.67
N GLY A 6 -5.22 -3.97 10.32
CA GLY A 6 -4.48 -2.94 9.64
C GLY A 6 -3.80 -2.00 10.62
N PHE A 7 -3.16 -1.00 10.08
CA PHE A 7 -2.51 0.00 10.91
C PHE A 7 -2.39 1.31 10.15
N THR A 8 -2.15 2.38 10.90
CA THR A 8 -1.98 3.71 10.37
C THR A 8 -0.60 4.23 10.74
N LEU A 9 0.09 4.81 9.78
CA LEU A 9 1.36 5.48 10.00
C LEU A 9 1.19 6.97 9.81
N LEU A 10 1.79 7.75 10.68
CA LEU A 10 1.76 9.21 10.61
C LEU A 10 3.18 9.74 10.54
N ALA A 11 3.41 10.69 9.65
CA ALA A 11 4.64 11.46 9.66
C ALA A 11 4.32 12.83 10.25
N LYS A 12 5.06 13.23 11.28
CA LYS A 12 4.83 14.52 11.95
C LYS A 12 6.03 15.43 11.78
N LYS A 13 5.74 16.71 11.58
CA LYS A 13 6.74 17.75 11.53
C LYS A 13 6.27 18.91 12.39
N ASN A 14 7.15 19.36 13.30
CA ASN A 14 6.83 20.47 14.20
C ASN A 14 5.50 20.27 14.94
N GLY A 15 5.22 19.03 15.35
CA GLY A 15 4.00 18.72 16.08
C GLY A 15 2.75 18.58 15.23
N GLN A 16 2.86 18.75 13.92
CA GLN A 16 1.72 18.65 13.02
C GLN A 16 1.84 17.41 12.14
N THR A 17 0.69 16.86 11.77
CA THR A 17 0.67 15.71 10.87
C THR A 17 0.99 16.18 9.45
N ALA A 18 2.10 15.70 8.91
CA ALA A 18 2.55 16.05 7.57
C ALA A 18 2.10 15.02 6.53
N ALA A 19 1.93 13.77 6.94
CA ALA A 19 1.52 12.71 6.03
C ALA A 19 0.85 11.59 6.81
N ILE A 20 -0.01 10.86 6.12
CA ILE A 20 -0.72 9.72 6.72
C ILE A 20 -0.75 8.58 5.70
N MET A 21 -0.63 7.37 6.21
CA MET A 21 -0.74 6.17 5.40
C MET A 21 -1.54 5.14 6.16
N ILE A 22 -2.49 4.52 5.47
CA ILE A 22 -3.30 3.44 6.03
C ILE A 22 -2.97 2.15 5.30
N VAL A 23 -2.65 1.13 6.07
CA VAL A 23 -2.39 -0.21 5.56
C VAL A 23 -3.48 -1.12 6.09
N ARG A 24 -4.07 -1.91 5.21
CA ARG A 24 -5.12 -2.83 5.55
C ARG A 24 -4.66 -4.25 5.28
N ILE A 25 -5.04 -5.17 6.15
CA ILE A 25 -4.78 -6.59 5.93
C ILE A 25 -6.15 -7.26 5.75
N PRO A 26 -6.59 -7.46 4.50
CA PRO A 26 -7.98 -7.85 4.24
C PRO A 26 -8.33 -9.29 4.60
N GLY A 27 -7.32 -10.15 4.73
CA GLY A 27 -7.59 -11.55 5.06
C GLY A 27 -8.49 -12.20 4.02
N MET A 28 -9.62 -12.72 4.46
CA MET A 28 -10.56 -13.42 3.57
C MET A 28 -11.64 -12.51 2.98
N ALA A 29 -11.48 -11.19 3.10
CA ALA A 29 -12.44 -10.26 2.52
C ALA A 29 -12.49 -10.40 0.99
N GLU A 30 -13.66 -10.15 0.40
CA GLU A 30 -13.88 -10.33 -1.03
C GLU A 30 -13.04 -9.42 -1.90
N ASP A 31 -12.68 -8.25 -1.39
CA ASP A 31 -11.91 -7.27 -2.15
C ASP A 31 -10.40 -7.41 -1.96
N ASN A 32 -9.95 -8.57 -1.45
CA ASN A 32 -8.52 -8.83 -1.34
C ASN A 32 -7.89 -8.85 -2.74
N LEU A 33 -6.96 -7.93 -2.97
CA LEU A 33 -6.30 -7.82 -4.27
C LEU A 33 -5.47 -9.05 -4.64
N GLY A 34 -5.20 -9.91 -3.67
CA GLY A 34 -4.50 -11.17 -3.94
C GLY A 34 -5.20 -12.05 -4.94
N GLU A 35 -6.50 -11.83 -5.20
CA GLU A 35 -7.23 -12.60 -6.21
C GLU A 35 -6.65 -12.41 -7.62
N TYR A 36 -5.92 -11.32 -7.85
CA TYR A 36 -5.27 -11.07 -9.13
C TYR A 36 -3.92 -11.79 -9.25
N LEU A 37 -3.51 -12.44 -8.19
CA LEU A 37 -2.33 -13.29 -8.17
C LEU A 37 -2.82 -14.73 -8.15
N LYS A 38 -2.07 -15.63 -8.77
CA LYS A 38 -2.46 -17.05 -8.74
C LYS A 38 -1.87 -17.67 -7.48
N ILE A 39 -2.42 -17.31 -6.34
CA ILE A 39 -1.93 -17.79 -5.06
C ILE A 39 -2.98 -18.60 -4.33
N SER A 40 -2.53 -19.40 -3.40
CA SER A 40 -3.42 -20.28 -2.65
C SER A 40 -4.26 -19.50 -1.66
N ARG A 41 -5.28 -20.15 -1.12
CA ARG A 41 -6.14 -19.56 -0.12
C ARG A 41 -5.37 -19.18 1.14
N GLY A 42 -4.40 -20.00 1.53
CA GLY A 42 -3.54 -19.69 2.67
C GLY A 42 -2.68 -18.47 2.43
N GLU A 43 -2.24 -18.27 1.20
CA GLU A 43 -1.43 -17.10 0.84
C GLU A 43 -2.26 -15.82 0.81
N MET A 44 -3.57 -15.92 0.55
CA MET A 44 -4.45 -14.75 0.57
C MET A 44 -4.43 -14.04 1.92
N LYS A 45 -4.17 -14.75 2.98
CA LYS A 45 -4.08 -14.17 4.33
C LYS A 45 -2.80 -13.38 4.53
N ARG A 46 -1.85 -13.51 3.60
CA ARG A 46 -0.55 -12.83 3.68
C ARG A 46 -0.46 -11.63 2.75
N VAL A 47 -1.59 -11.09 2.37
CA VAL A 47 -1.66 -9.92 1.51
C VAL A 47 -1.97 -8.69 2.36
N ALA A 48 -1.19 -7.63 2.18
CA ALA A 48 -1.46 -6.33 2.80
C ALA A 48 -1.72 -5.32 1.69
N HIS A 49 -2.61 -4.37 1.96
CA HIS A 49 -2.97 -3.32 1.01
C HIS A 49 -2.49 -1.96 1.50
N LEU A 50 -1.82 -1.21 0.64
CA LEU A 50 -1.61 0.21 0.87
C LEU A 50 -2.90 0.91 0.43
N GLU A 51 -3.74 1.27 1.39
CA GLU A 51 -5.07 1.81 1.07
C GLU A 51 -5.04 3.30 0.79
N ILE A 52 -4.39 4.05 1.63
CA ILE A 52 -4.36 5.51 1.56
C ILE A 52 -2.95 5.99 1.88
N ALA A 53 -2.48 6.93 1.09
CA ALA A 53 -1.20 7.58 1.35
C ALA A 53 -1.35 9.04 0.93
N VAL A 54 -1.42 9.94 1.89
CA VAL A 54 -1.65 11.36 1.65
C VAL A 54 -0.57 12.18 2.33
N VAL A 55 -0.04 13.16 1.59
CA VAL A 55 0.93 14.12 2.12
C VAL A 55 0.30 15.50 2.04
N GLU A 56 0.34 16.24 3.15
CA GLU A 56 -0.17 17.61 3.19
C GLU A 56 0.57 18.47 2.17
N PRO A 57 -0.13 19.38 1.46
CA PRO A 57 0.50 20.16 0.40
C PRO A 57 1.77 20.90 0.82
N GLY A 58 1.81 21.43 2.04
CA GLY A 58 2.98 22.16 2.51
C GLY A 58 4.19 21.28 2.79
N TYR A 59 4.02 19.97 2.78
CA TYR A 59 5.09 19.02 3.08
C TYR A 59 5.45 18.11 1.91
N GLN A 60 4.90 18.39 0.74
CA GLN A 60 5.24 17.62 -0.45
C GLN A 60 6.66 17.97 -0.90
N GLY A 61 7.29 17.02 -1.58
CA GLY A 61 8.65 17.22 -2.07
C GLY A 61 9.76 16.82 -1.10
N TYR A 62 9.41 16.32 0.08
CA TYR A 62 10.39 15.90 1.08
C TYR A 62 10.54 14.38 1.18
N GLY A 63 9.92 13.63 0.27
CA GLY A 63 10.04 12.17 0.26
C GLY A 63 9.27 11.46 1.35
N LEU A 64 8.29 12.13 1.97
CA LEU A 64 7.55 11.54 3.08
C LEU A 64 6.74 10.31 2.68
N GLN A 65 6.12 10.34 1.50
CA GLN A 65 5.34 9.20 1.06
C GLN A 65 6.22 7.96 0.90
N TYR A 66 7.36 8.13 0.28
CA TYR A 66 8.28 7.00 0.10
C TYR A 66 8.79 6.48 1.45
N GLU A 67 9.10 7.37 2.38
CA GLU A 67 9.50 6.95 3.72
C GLU A 67 8.42 6.13 4.40
N LEU A 68 7.16 6.56 4.26
CA LEU A 68 6.03 5.81 4.83
C LEU A 68 5.89 4.46 4.15
N PHE A 69 6.08 4.39 2.84
CA PHE A 69 6.05 3.12 2.11
C PHE A 69 7.11 2.16 2.64
N CYS A 70 8.33 2.65 2.85
CA CYS A 70 9.43 1.82 3.36
C CYS A 70 9.12 1.31 4.76
N ARG A 71 8.54 2.17 5.59
CA ARG A 71 8.18 1.79 6.95
C ARG A 71 7.06 0.76 6.96
N ALA A 72 6.05 0.97 6.11
CA ALA A 72 4.95 0.03 5.98
C ALA A 72 5.47 -1.34 5.54
N GLU A 73 6.39 -1.36 4.58
CA GLU A 73 6.97 -2.60 4.11
C GLU A 73 7.65 -3.36 5.25
N GLU A 74 8.43 -2.65 6.07
CA GLU A 74 9.08 -3.26 7.23
C GLU A 74 8.07 -3.89 8.18
N ILE A 75 7.00 -3.14 8.48
CA ILE A 75 5.99 -3.61 9.42
C ILE A 75 5.27 -4.83 8.90
N VAL A 76 4.86 -4.82 7.63
CA VAL A 76 4.14 -5.97 7.07
C VAL A 76 5.04 -7.20 6.97
N LYS A 77 6.33 -7.02 6.70
CA LYS A 77 7.26 -8.14 6.72
C LYS A 77 7.37 -8.74 8.12
N ASN A 78 7.42 -7.89 9.14
CA ASN A 78 7.48 -8.36 10.52
C ASN A 78 6.20 -9.05 10.95
N LYS A 79 5.08 -8.73 10.30
CA LYS A 79 3.81 -9.42 10.52
C LYS A 79 3.68 -10.66 9.64
N GLN A 80 4.75 -11.01 8.93
CA GLN A 80 4.82 -12.19 8.06
C GLN A 80 3.88 -12.11 6.86
N MET A 81 3.55 -10.90 6.44
CA MET A 81 2.86 -10.71 5.17
C MET A 81 3.84 -10.97 4.03
N ARG A 82 3.34 -11.50 2.94
CA ARG A 82 4.17 -11.86 1.80
C ARG A 82 3.98 -10.94 0.62
N TYR A 83 2.81 -10.34 0.51
CA TYR A 83 2.47 -9.48 -0.61
C TYR A 83 2.01 -8.12 -0.12
N LEU A 84 2.51 -7.09 -0.76
CA LEU A 84 2.06 -5.73 -0.49
C LEU A 84 1.50 -5.21 -1.81
N MET A 85 0.22 -4.90 -1.82
CA MET A 85 -0.50 -4.54 -3.03
C MET A 85 -1.17 -3.20 -2.89
N ALA A 86 -1.38 -2.54 -4.01
CA ALA A 86 -2.02 -1.24 -4.01
C ALA A 86 -2.72 -1.00 -5.34
N THR A 87 -3.72 -0.14 -5.32
CA THR A 87 -4.35 0.39 -6.52
C THR A 87 -3.91 1.84 -6.65
N VAL A 88 -3.49 2.24 -7.84
CA VAL A 88 -3.08 3.62 -8.07
C VAL A 88 -3.67 4.10 -9.38
N HIS A 89 -4.20 5.32 -9.35
CA HIS A 89 -4.73 5.94 -10.56
C HIS A 89 -3.57 6.31 -11.50
N PRO A 90 -3.71 6.12 -12.81
CA PRO A 90 -2.61 6.39 -13.75
C PRO A 90 -2.13 7.84 -13.75
N ASP A 91 -3.00 8.76 -13.36
CA ASP A 91 -2.61 10.17 -13.28
C ASP A 91 -1.84 10.51 -12.02
N ASN A 92 -1.81 9.59 -11.06
CA ASN A 92 -1.08 9.79 -9.82
C ASN A 92 0.37 9.32 -10.00
N ILE A 93 1.09 10.06 -10.81
CA ILE A 93 2.46 9.71 -11.20
C ILE A 93 3.39 9.67 -9.99
N TYR A 94 3.18 10.57 -9.04
CA TYR A 94 4.02 10.64 -7.86
C TYR A 94 3.95 9.33 -7.04
N SER A 95 2.74 8.87 -6.76
CA SER A 95 2.57 7.61 -6.02
C SER A 95 3.06 6.42 -6.82
N PHE A 96 2.80 6.42 -8.13
CA PHE A 96 3.25 5.35 -8.99
C PHE A 96 4.79 5.22 -8.96
N ARG A 97 5.49 6.34 -9.07
CA ARG A 97 6.95 6.33 -9.05
C ARG A 97 7.50 5.88 -7.71
N ASN A 98 6.86 6.28 -6.62
CA ASN A 98 7.30 5.84 -5.29
C ASN A 98 7.09 4.35 -5.11
N MET A 99 6.00 3.81 -5.65
CA MET A 99 5.76 2.36 -5.60
C MET A 99 6.79 1.60 -6.43
N GLU A 100 7.14 2.12 -7.62
CA GLU A 100 8.19 1.51 -8.44
C GLU A 100 9.54 1.53 -7.72
N LYS A 101 9.83 2.64 -7.07
CA LYS A 101 11.08 2.80 -6.32
C LYS A 101 11.17 1.80 -5.18
N LEU A 102 10.03 1.48 -4.58
CA LEU A 102 9.95 0.48 -3.52
C LEU A 102 10.16 -0.94 -4.06
N GLY A 103 10.01 -1.14 -5.36
CA GLY A 103 10.16 -2.45 -5.98
C GLY A 103 8.85 -3.10 -6.40
N MET A 104 7.73 -2.36 -6.30
CA MET A 104 6.45 -2.89 -6.71
C MET A 104 6.33 -2.94 -8.22
N LYS A 105 5.60 -3.93 -8.71
CA LYS A 105 5.39 -4.14 -10.15
C LYS A 105 3.93 -4.13 -10.49
N THR A 106 3.62 -3.66 -11.70
CA THR A 106 2.24 -3.68 -12.19
C THR A 106 1.82 -5.11 -12.46
N VAL A 107 0.70 -5.51 -11.85
CA VAL A 107 0.11 -6.84 -12.07
C VAL A 107 -0.99 -6.75 -13.10
N LEU A 108 -1.78 -5.66 -13.05
CA LEU A 108 -2.95 -5.49 -13.91
C LEU A 108 -3.19 -4.01 -14.13
N GLU A 109 -3.52 -3.65 -15.37
CA GLU A 109 -3.96 -2.31 -15.69
C GLU A 109 -5.39 -2.36 -16.17
N THR A 110 -6.22 -1.44 -15.69
CA THR A 110 -7.60 -1.33 -16.15
C THR A 110 -7.87 0.12 -16.49
N LYS A 111 -8.82 0.32 -17.40
CA LYS A 111 -9.24 1.67 -17.79
C LYS A 111 -9.92 2.40 -16.65
N LYS A 112 -10.46 1.65 -15.70
CA LYS A 112 -11.28 2.20 -14.64
C LYS A 112 -10.47 2.76 -13.48
N TYR A 113 -9.40 2.06 -13.11
CA TYR A 113 -8.64 2.38 -11.90
C TYR A 113 -7.17 2.58 -12.14
N GLY A 114 -6.71 2.46 -13.38
CA GLY A 114 -5.29 2.52 -13.67
C GLY A 114 -4.58 1.26 -13.27
N GLY A 115 -3.40 1.38 -12.74
CA GLY A 115 -2.57 0.23 -12.46
C GLY A 115 -2.74 -0.30 -11.05
N LYS A 116 -2.50 -1.59 -10.92
CA LYS A 116 -2.40 -2.25 -9.63
C LYS A 116 -0.97 -2.71 -9.45
N ARG A 117 -0.47 -2.63 -8.23
CA ARG A 117 0.91 -2.93 -7.91
C ARG A 117 0.99 -4.02 -6.86
N ARG A 118 2.06 -4.77 -6.90
CA ARG A 118 2.33 -5.74 -5.85
C ARG A 118 3.79 -5.69 -5.46
N TYR A 119 4.06 -6.19 -4.27
CA TYR A 119 5.40 -6.37 -3.76
C TYR A 119 5.49 -7.75 -3.10
N GLU A 120 6.59 -8.46 -3.36
CA GLU A 120 6.88 -9.73 -2.72
C GLU A 120 8.08 -9.63 -1.80
#